data_3ccc4adfc09be6391ccbcb71028ca8e3
#
_entry.id   3ccc4adfc09be6391ccbcb71028ca8e3
#
_cell.length_a   1.000
_cell.length_b   1.000
_cell.length_c   1.000
_cell.angle_alpha   90.00
_cell.angle_beta   90.00
_cell.angle_gamma   90.00
#
_symmetry.space_group_name_H-M   'P 1'
#
loop_
_entity.id
_entity.type
_entity.pdbx_description
1 polymer ?
#
loop_
_entity_poly.entity_id
_entity_poly.type
_entity_poly.pdbx_seq_one_letter_code
_entity_poly.pdbx_strand_id
1 'polypeptide(L)'
;GFGIKALTRFDPPATERRAPLDFRDEHNLSTNFSYAFSADDLPDAVLDQLPITPDSLRIRIAIEREDVVDAWGKLTIPGGMYEVLREKRTEVRDARVDAKLPVLGWQDITGLIPNADFVGKDTSVSYYFHSNEAKEIIAVVSMDDAGRRAVRVEYKANDVATNVQNVKSLKPGVYAFPNPAIVNVRFEFSNLPRGNYKLAIFNILGVEVWSKHYFIDGQRLEKVDISSLRKGTYLYSLQNEAGKTISTKRLVVVRP
;
A
#
# COMPACT_ATOMS: atom_id res chain seq x y z
N GLY A 1 3.33 9.27 8.83
CA GLY A 1 4.53 10.08 8.57
C GLY A 1 4.49 11.36 9.38
N PHE A 2 5.62 11.86 9.81
CA PHE A 2 5.76 13.05 10.68
C PHE A 2 5.46 14.39 9.97
N GLY A 3 4.90 14.35 8.75
CA GLY A 3 4.51 15.55 7.99
C GLY A 3 5.67 16.35 7.38
N ILE A 4 6.90 15.87 7.51
CA ILE A 4 8.08 16.52 6.93
C ILE A 4 8.02 16.40 5.42
N LYS A 5 8.01 17.53 4.71
CA LYS A 5 8.05 17.60 3.25
C LYS A 5 9.48 17.93 2.83
N ALA A 6 10.09 17.06 2.04
CA ALA A 6 11.41 17.23 1.48
C ALA A 6 11.40 17.06 -0.03
N LEU A 7 12.14 17.90 -0.73
CA LEU A 7 12.50 17.69 -2.12
C LEU A 7 13.84 16.95 -2.15
N THR A 8 13.81 15.70 -2.61
CA THR A 8 15.00 14.89 -2.77
C THR A 8 15.29 14.66 -4.24
N ARG A 9 16.56 14.51 -4.59
CA ARG A 9 17.02 14.15 -5.94
C ARG A 9 17.83 12.88 -5.86
N PHE A 10 17.56 11.99 -6.80
CA PHE A 10 18.38 10.82 -7.03
C PHE A 10 19.71 11.24 -7.67
N ASP A 11 20.82 10.71 -7.16
CA ASP A 11 22.17 10.94 -7.67
C ASP A 11 22.92 9.59 -7.79
N PRO A 12 23.23 9.15 -9.01
CA PRO A 12 22.80 9.71 -10.31
C PRO A 12 21.27 9.63 -10.52
N PRO A 13 20.71 10.41 -11.48
CA PRO A 13 19.28 10.37 -11.77
C PRO A 13 18.78 8.96 -12.08
N ALA A 14 17.65 8.58 -11.47
CA ALA A 14 17.05 7.27 -11.67
C ALA A 14 16.10 7.26 -12.87
N THR A 15 16.29 6.31 -13.77
CA THR A 15 15.33 6.03 -14.83
C THR A 15 14.26 5.10 -14.31
N GLU A 16 13.02 5.58 -14.21
CA GLU A 16 11.92 4.78 -13.70
C GLU A 16 11.39 3.78 -14.72
N ARG A 17 11.33 4.19 -15.98
CA ARG A 17 10.84 3.37 -17.09
C ARG A 17 11.67 3.61 -18.34
N ARG A 18 12.00 2.53 -19.05
CA ARG A 18 12.71 2.57 -20.33
C ARG A 18 11.76 2.27 -21.49
N ALA A 19 12.05 2.83 -22.65
CA ALA A 19 11.40 2.51 -23.91
C ALA A 19 12.37 2.84 -25.06
N PRO A 20 12.46 2.02 -26.12
CA PRO A 20 11.79 0.74 -26.26
C PRO A 20 12.32 -0.32 -25.29
N LEU A 21 11.57 -1.42 -25.11
CA LEU A 21 11.99 -2.62 -24.38
C LEU A 21 11.89 -3.81 -25.33
N ASP A 22 12.93 -4.64 -25.34
CA ASP A 22 12.97 -5.88 -26.07
C ASP A 22 13.16 -7.08 -25.14
N PHE A 23 12.75 -8.27 -25.61
CA PHE A 23 12.95 -9.51 -24.86
C PHE A 23 14.43 -9.77 -24.63
N ARG A 24 14.84 -10.07 -23.41
CA ARG A 24 16.21 -10.23 -22.89
C ARG A 24 16.96 -8.92 -22.64
N ASP A 25 16.31 -7.78 -22.69
CA ASP A 25 16.95 -6.57 -22.20
C ASP A 25 17.26 -6.69 -20.71
N GLU A 26 18.46 -6.22 -20.34
CA GLU A 26 18.94 -6.17 -18.97
C GLU A 26 19.44 -4.76 -18.67
N HIS A 27 18.99 -4.21 -17.56
CA HIS A 27 19.37 -2.86 -17.13
C HIS A 27 19.69 -2.83 -15.64
N ASN A 28 20.81 -2.21 -15.32
CA ASN A 28 21.23 -1.99 -13.94
C ASN A 28 21.12 -0.50 -13.61
N LEU A 29 20.69 -0.20 -12.40
CA LEU A 29 20.63 1.13 -11.82
C LEU A 29 21.29 1.09 -10.44
N SER A 30 22.21 2.02 -10.19
CA SER A 30 22.70 2.33 -8.86
C SER A 30 22.49 3.82 -8.63
N THR A 31 21.75 4.17 -7.61
CA THR A 31 21.46 5.56 -7.27
C THR A 31 21.31 5.73 -5.78
N ASN A 32 21.39 6.95 -5.31
CA ASN A 32 21.19 7.28 -3.91
C ASN A 32 20.51 8.64 -3.75
N PHE A 33 19.94 8.87 -2.59
CA PHE A 33 19.56 10.20 -2.16
C PHE A 33 19.71 10.33 -0.65
N SER A 34 19.81 11.55 -0.17
CA SER A 34 19.82 11.83 1.25
C SER A 34 18.95 13.04 1.57
N TYR A 35 18.42 13.05 2.77
CA TYR A 35 17.63 14.14 3.28
C TYR A 35 18.00 14.39 4.75
N ALA A 36 18.35 15.64 5.06
CA ALA A 36 18.64 16.07 6.42
C ALA A 36 17.55 17.02 6.93
N PHE A 37 17.23 16.92 8.21
CA PHE A 37 16.22 17.74 8.89
C PHE A 37 16.66 18.01 10.35
N SER A 38 16.11 19.08 10.95
CA SER A 38 16.39 19.39 12.34
C SER A 38 15.80 18.33 13.27
N ALA A 39 16.45 18.07 14.39
CA ALA A 39 15.86 17.28 15.46
C ALA A 39 14.56 17.91 15.97
N ASP A 40 14.46 19.25 15.98
CA ASP A 40 13.28 20.00 16.41
C ASP A 40 12.04 19.74 15.54
N ASP A 41 12.23 19.18 14.33
CA ASP A 41 11.12 18.80 13.44
C ASP A 41 10.48 17.45 13.82
N LEU A 42 11.04 16.76 14.82
CA LEU A 42 10.54 15.47 15.29
C LEU A 42 9.78 15.61 16.62
N PRO A 43 8.75 14.75 16.84
CA PRO A 43 8.14 14.62 18.14
C PRO A 43 9.13 14.17 19.21
N ASP A 44 9.03 14.72 20.42
CA ASP A 44 9.87 14.34 21.58
C ASP A 44 9.88 12.83 21.82
N ALA A 45 8.73 12.17 21.68
CA ALA A 45 8.60 10.72 21.82
C ALA A 45 9.48 9.89 20.88
N VAL A 46 9.94 10.48 19.75
CA VAL A 46 10.91 9.84 18.83
C VAL A 46 12.32 10.14 19.27
N LEU A 47 12.59 11.38 19.68
CA LEU A 47 13.91 11.80 20.16
C LEU A 47 14.30 11.06 21.45
N ASP A 48 13.33 10.84 22.35
CA ASP A 48 13.53 10.11 23.61
C ASP A 48 13.92 8.63 23.41
N GLN A 49 13.67 8.08 22.23
CA GLN A 49 14.09 6.71 21.87
C GLN A 49 15.52 6.64 21.32
N LEU A 50 16.12 7.77 21.00
CA LEU A 50 17.48 7.82 20.52
C LEU A 50 18.46 7.80 21.71
N PRO A 51 19.55 7.02 21.64
CA PRO A 51 20.55 6.96 22.72
C PRO A 51 21.41 8.21 22.82
N ILE A 52 21.20 9.18 21.93
CA ILE A 52 21.95 10.43 21.81
C ILE A 52 20.99 11.58 21.46
N THR A 53 21.34 12.80 21.82
CA THR A 53 20.61 14.00 21.44
C THR A 53 21.29 14.66 20.24
N PRO A 54 20.78 14.51 19.01
CA PRO A 54 21.39 15.09 17.82
C PRO A 54 20.91 16.52 17.58
N ASP A 55 21.71 17.35 16.92
CA ASP A 55 21.27 18.65 16.38
C ASP A 55 20.36 18.46 15.15
N SER A 56 20.68 17.46 14.35
CA SER A 56 19.98 17.14 13.10
C SER A 56 20.09 15.65 12.81
N LEU A 57 19.13 15.15 12.04
CA LEU A 57 19.13 13.78 11.52
C LEU A 57 19.22 13.81 9.99
N ARG A 58 19.79 12.76 9.42
CA ARG A 58 19.87 12.58 7.98
C ARG A 58 19.50 11.13 7.63
N ILE A 59 18.55 10.97 6.74
CA ILE A 59 18.24 9.68 6.14
C ILE A 59 19.01 9.59 4.83
N ARG A 60 19.76 8.50 4.65
CA ARG A 60 20.42 8.14 3.39
C ARG A 60 19.79 6.88 2.84
N ILE A 61 19.44 6.87 1.57
CA ILE A 61 18.90 5.71 0.88
C ILE A 61 19.74 5.45 -0.35
N ALA A 62 20.33 4.27 -0.41
CA ALA A 62 20.97 3.74 -1.61
C ALA A 62 20.04 2.69 -2.25
N ILE A 63 19.95 2.70 -3.56
CA ILE A 63 19.13 1.79 -4.35
C ILE A 63 19.99 1.15 -5.42
N GLU A 64 20.04 -0.18 -5.41
CA GLU A 64 20.58 -0.99 -6.49
C GLU A 64 19.43 -1.75 -7.12
N ARG A 65 19.28 -1.66 -8.44
CA ARG A 65 18.16 -2.26 -9.16
C ARG A 65 18.65 -2.95 -10.41
N GLU A 66 18.16 -4.16 -10.62
CA GLU A 66 18.32 -4.95 -11.81
C GLU A 66 16.95 -5.17 -12.44
N ASP A 67 16.77 -4.74 -13.68
CA ASP A 67 15.58 -4.93 -14.50
C ASP A 67 15.91 -5.89 -15.64
N VAL A 68 15.18 -7.00 -15.76
CA VAL A 68 15.38 -8.02 -16.79
C VAL A 68 14.05 -8.30 -17.50
N VAL A 69 14.02 -8.16 -18.82
CA VAL A 69 12.86 -8.54 -19.63
C VAL A 69 12.91 -10.04 -19.90
N ASP A 70 12.28 -10.83 -19.03
CA ASP A 70 12.45 -12.28 -18.92
C ASP A 70 11.36 -13.12 -19.61
N ALA A 71 10.24 -12.49 -20.02
CA ALA A 71 9.16 -13.19 -20.69
C ALA A 71 8.32 -12.26 -21.58
N TRP A 72 7.56 -12.89 -22.47
CA TRP A 72 6.54 -12.24 -23.31
C TRP A 72 5.33 -13.15 -23.48
N GLY A 73 4.20 -12.58 -23.82
CA GLY A 73 2.98 -13.35 -24.08
C GLY A 73 1.70 -12.57 -23.88
N LYS A 74 0.60 -13.29 -23.64
CA LYS A 74 -0.73 -12.72 -23.45
C LYS A 74 -1.07 -12.63 -21.96
N LEU A 75 -1.45 -11.45 -21.51
CA LEU A 75 -1.94 -11.22 -20.17
C LEU A 75 -3.41 -10.84 -20.22
N THR A 76 -4.25 -11.58 -19.51
CA THR A 76 -5.66 -11.25 -19.31
C THR A 76 -5.87 -10.63 -17.94
N ILE A 77 -6.40 -9.43 -17.92
CA ILE A 77 -6.84 -8.73 -16.72
C ILE A 77 -8.34 -8.46 -16.80
N PRO A 78 -9.02 -8.09 -15.70
CA PRO A 78 -10.40 -7.61 -15.78
C PRO A 78 -10.51 -6.47 -16.80
N GLY A 79 -11.37 -6.67 -17.82
CA GLY A 79 -11.62 -5.68 -18.86
C GLY A 79 -10.76 -5.76 -20.12
N GLY A 80 -9.79 -6.69 -20.22
CA GLY A 80 -9.02 -6.82 -21.45
C GLY A 80 -7.93 -7.89 -21.46
N MET A 81 -7.45 -8.17 -22.66
CA MET A 81 -6.31 -9.03 -22.92
C MET A 81 -5.27 -8.22 -23.70
N TYR A 82 -4.01 -8.34 -23.34
CA TYR A 82 -2.90 -7.55 -23.88
C TYR A 82 -1.75 -8.46 -24.28
N GLU A 83 -1.10 -8.16 -25.38
CA GLU A 83 0.23 -8.68 -25.69
C GLU A 83 1.25 -7.91 -24.83
N VAL A 84 2.03 -8.61 -24.03
CA VAL A 84 2.90 -7.99 -23.03
C VAL A 84 4.33 -8.53 -23.06
N LEU A 85 5.26 -7.66 -22.69
CA LEU A 85 6.59 -8.01 -22.18
C LEU A 85 6.53 -8.00 -20.66
N ARG A 86 7.16 -8.98 -20.01
CA ARG A 86 7.34 -9.01 -18.57
C ARG A 86 8.75 -8.59 -18.21
N GLU A 87 8.86 -7.53 -17.42
CA GLU A 87 10.10 -7.06 -16.82
C GLU A 87 10.13 -7.50 -15.36
N LYS A 88 11.11 -8.30 -14.99
CA LYS A 88 11.42 -8.63 -13.60
C LYS A 88 12.34 -7.56 -13.05
N ARG A 89 11.91 -6.89 -11.99
CA ARG A 89 12.71 -5.93 -11.23
C ARG A 89 13.12 -6.54 -9.90
N THR A 90 14.42 -6.57 -9.64
CA THR A 90 15.00 -6.86 -8.34
C THR A 90 15.60 -5.57 -7.81
N GLU A 91 15.08 -5.06 -6.70
CA GLU A 91 15.56 -3.83 -6.09
C GLU A 91 16.07 -4.11 -4.68
N VAL A 92 17.29 -3.67 -4.43
CA VAL A 92 17.92 -3.69 -3.11
C VAL A 92 17.98 -2.26 -2.62
N ARG A 93 17.33 -1.96 -1.51
CA ARG A 93 17.33 -0.68 -0.83
C ARG A 93 18.12 -0.80 0.47
N ASP A 94 19.10 0.08 0.68
CA ASP A 94 19.82 0.23 1.94
C ASP A 94 19.52 1.61 2.53
N ALA A 95 18.72 1.63 3.59
CA ALA A 95 18.28 2.83 4.27
C ALA A 95 19.08 3.00 5.57
N ARG A 96 19.73 4.15 5.73
CA ARG A 96 20.57 4.47 6.89
C ARG A 96 20.18 5.79 7.51
N VAL A 97 20.41 5.90 8.80
CA VAL A 97 20.16 7.13 9.57
C VAL A 97 21.46 7.60 10.19
N ASP A 98 21.79 8.86 9.94
CA ASP A 98 22.91 9.53 10.60
C ASP A 98 22.37 10.61 11.54
N ALA A 99 23.08 10.81 12.64
CA ALA A 99 22.89 11.92 13.56
C ALA A 99 24.05 12.92 13.45
N LYS A 100 23.75 14.20 13.45
CA LYS A 100 24.76 15.25 13.53
C LYS A 100 25.00 15.56 15.00
N LEU A 101 26.21 15.29 15.44
CA LEU A 101 26.66 15.55 16.82
C LEU A 101 27.57 16.79 16.87
N PRO A 102 27.53 17.57 17.95
CA PRO A 102 28.50 18.61 18.19
C PRO A 102 29.93 18.03 18.09
N VAL A 103 30.85 18.75 17.44
CA VAL A 103 32.26 18.39 17.27
C VAL A 103 32.52 17.18 16.36
N LEU A 104 31.73 16.10 16.46
CA LEU A 104 31.93 14.84 15.71
C LEU A 104 31.30 14.86 14.30
N GLY A 105 30.39 15.81 14.04
CA GLY A 105 29.68 15.87 12.76
C GLY A 105 28.71 14.72 12.57
N TRP A 106 28.52 14.27 11.33
CA TRP A 106 27.58 13.21 10.99
C TRP A 106 28.11 11.83 11.38
N GLN A 107 27.36 11.09 12.19
CA GLN A 107 27.66 9.73 12.64
C GLN A 107 26.50 8.80 12.24
N ASP A 108 26.83 7.62 11.69
CA ASP A 108 25.83 6.59 11.39
C ASP A 108 25.31 5.99 12.69
N ILE A 109 24.00 6.11 12.93
CA ILE A 109 23.32 5.61 14.10
C ILE A 109 22.29 4.52 13.76
N THR A 110 22.31 4.01 12.53
CA THR A 110 21.34 3.03 12.03
C THR A 110 21.15 1.85 13.00
N GLY A 111 22.27 1.30 13.50
CA GLY A 111 22.24 0.17 14.44
C GLY A 111 21.80 0.52 15.88
N LEU A 112 21.62 1.80 16.18
CA LEU A 112 21.20 2.26 17.50
C LEU A 112 19.70 2.56 17.59
N ILE A 113 18.97 2.50 16.47
CA ILE A 113 17.54 2.79 16.42
C ILE A 113 16.76 1.48 16.67
N PRO A 114 16.09 1.32 17.82
CA PRO A 114 15.35 0.11 18.11
C PRO A 114 14.07 0.00 17.27
N ASN A 115 13.74 -1.23 16.86
CA ASN A 115 12.49 -1.56 16.15
C ASN A 115 12.20 -0.73 14.88
N ALA A 116 13.24 -0.31 14.18
CA ALA A 116 13.10 0.49 12.97
C ALA A 116 13.07 -0.41 11.72
N ASP A 117 11.91 -1.00 11.42
CA ASP A 117 11.70 -1.87 10.24
C ASP A 117 11.93 -1.14 8.89
N PHE A 118 12.07 0.20 8.93
CA PHE A 118 12.29 1.03 7.73
C PHE A 118 13.77 1.29 7.41
N VAL A 119 14.70 0.89 8.28
CA VAL A 119 16.16 1.05 8.09
C VAL A 119 16.83 -0.29 7.85
N GLY A 120 18.04 -0.24 7.28
CA GLY A 120 18.80 -1.41 6.90
C GLY A 120 18.58 -1.80 5.44
N LYS A 121 19.02 -3.01 5.11
CA LYS A 121 19.00 -3.54 3.76
C LYS A 121 17.74 -4.37 3.55
N ASP A 122 16.96 -4.01 2.53
CA ASP A 122 15.75 -4.70 2.11
C ASP A 122 15.83 -5.04 0.62
N THR A 123 15.29 -6.20 0.25
CA THR A 123 15.26 -6.66 -1.14
C THR A 123 13.83 -6.93 -1.56
N SER A 124 13.39 -6.31 -2.65
CA SER A 124 12.08 -6.52 -3.21
C SER A 124 12.16 -7.07 -4.63
N VAL A 125 11.21 -7.92 -4.99
CA VAL A 125 11.06 -8.45 -6.34
C VAL A 125 9.66 -8.12 -6.85
N SER A 126 9.59 -7.52 -8.03
CA SER A 126 8.34 -7.18 -8.70
C SER A 126 8.38 -7.52 -10.17
N TYR A 127 7.23 -7.89 -10.73
CA TYR A 127 7.07 -8.12 -12.16
C TYR A 127 6.18 -7.04 -12.74
N TYR A 128 6.67 -6.37 -13.78
CA TYR A 128 5.98 -5.34 -14.53
C TYR A 128 5.57 -5.88 -15.89
N PHE A 129 4.32 -5.67 -16.28
CA PHE A 129 3.80 -6.11 -17.56
C PHE A 129 3.54 -4.90 -18.44
N HIS A 130 4.35 -4.76 -19.50
CA HIS A 130 4.31 -3.67 -20.45
C HIS A 130 3.65 -4.09 -21.75
N SER A 131 2.92 -3.19 -22.40
CA SER A 131 2.30 -3.42 -23.70
C SER A 131 2.47 -2.20 -24.60
N ASN A 132 2.58 -2.43 -25.89
CA ASN A 132 2.54 -1.35 -26.89
C ASN A 132 1.13 -0.79 -27.11
N GLU A 133 0.12 -1.48 -26.61
CA GLU A 133 -1.30 -1.07 -26.72
C GLU A 133 -1.71 -0.04 -25.69
N ALA A 134 -0.88 0.20 -24.66
CA ALA A 134 -1.16 1.14 -23.58
C ALA A 134 0.09 1.89 -23.13
N LYS A 135 -0.09 3.16 -22.76
CA LYS A 135 0.98 3.97 -22.16
C LYS A 135 1.27 3.57 -20.71
N GLU A 136 0.24 3.11 -20.00
CA GLU A 136 0.34 2.66 -18.62
C GLU A 136 0.85 1.23 -18.55
N ILE A 137 1.41 0.87 -17.39
CA ILE A 137 1.74 -0.52 -17.05
C ILE A 137 0.44 -1.30 -16.96
N ILE A 138 0.38 -2.47 -17.61
CA ILE A 138 -0.83 -3.30 -17.64
C ILE A 138 -1.07 -3.95 -16.28
N ALA A 139 0.00 -4.47 -15.67
CA ALA A 139 -0.06 -5.02 -14.32
C ALA A 139 1.30 -4.95 -13.63
N VAL A 140 1.26 -4.92 -12.29
CA VAL A 140 2.42 -5.06 -11.42
C VAL A 140 2.11 -6.16 -10.41
N VAL A 141 3.02 -7.12 -10.27
CA VAL A 141 2.95 -8.19 -9.28
C VAL A 141 4.12 -8.05 -8.33
N SER A 142 3.85 -7.74 -7.06
CA SER A 142 4.88 -7.71 -6.02
C SER A 142 4.96 -9.07 -5.33
N MET A 143 6.17 -9.53 -5.12
CA MET A 143 6.47 -10.83 -4.52
C MET A 143 6.76 -10.69 -3.02
N ASP A 144 6.70 -11.80 -2.30
CA ASP A 144 7.21 -11.90 -0.93
C ASP A 144 8.75 -11.77 -0.90
N ASP A 145 9.32 -11.58 0.29
CA ASP A 145 10.76 -11.41 0.50
C ASP A 145 11.60 -12.59 -0.04
N ALA A 146 10.98 -13.76 -0.16
CA ALA A 146 11.61 -14.95 -0.75
C ALA A 146 11.46 -15.00 -2.29
N GLY A 147 10.74 -14.07 -2.90
CA GLY A 147 10.49 -14.00 -4.34
C GLY A 147 9.64 -15.15 -4.89
N ARG A 148 8.88 -15.86 -4.04
CA ARG A 148 8.19 -17.11 -4.40
C ARG A 148 6.67 -16.99 -4.49
N ARG A 149 6.06 -16.05 -3.80
CA ARG A 149 4.61 -15.88 -3.73
C ARG A 149 4.23 -14.45 -4.04
N ALA A 150 3.23 -14.25 -4.89
CA ALA A 150 2.65 -12.93 -5.10
C ALA A 150 1.91 -12.48 -3.84
N VAL A 151 2.29 -11.31 -3.31
CA VAL A 151 1.68 -10.69 -2.13
C VAL A 151 0.75 -9.55 -2.52
N ARG A 152 0.98 -8.93 -3.68
CA ARG A 152 0.16 -7.84 -4.20
C ARG A 152 0.10 -7.92 -5.71
N VAL A 153 -1.08 -7.66 -6.26
CA VAL A 153 -1.29 -7.52 -7.70
C VAL A 153 -2.07 -6.24 -7.95
N GLU A 154 -1.50 -5.37 -8.76
CA GLU A 154 -2.13 -4.15 -9.26
C GLU A 154 -2.26 -4.28 -10.76
N TYR A 155 -3.36 -3.83 -11.33
CA TYR A 155 -3.54 -3.86 -12.79
C TYR A 155 -4.26 -2.61 -13.25
N LYS A 156 -4.08 -2.27 -14.53
CA LYS A 156 -4.72 -1.15 -15.19
C LYS A 156 -6.23 -1.27 -15.04
N ALA A 157 -6.85 -0.24 -14.45
CA ALA A 157 -8.29 -0.09 -14.54
C ALA A 157 -8.61 0.29 -15.99
N ASN A 158 -9.23 -0.60 -16.72
CA ASN A 158 -9.84 -0.19 -17.96
C ASN A 158 -11.06 0.63 -17.61
N ASP A 159 -11.15 1.85 -18.14
CA ASP A 159 -12.42 2.58 -18.19
C ASP A 159 -13.39 1.66 -18.90
N VAL A 160 -14.21 0.98 -18.14
CA VAL A 160 -15.37 0.30 -18.68
C VAL A 160 -16.23 1.42 -19.20
N ALA A 161 -16.09 1.74 -20.49
CA ALA A 161 -17.10 2.51 -21.17
C ALA A 161 -18.42 1.91 -20.73
N THR A 162 -19.28 2.71 -20.15
CA THR A 162 -20.57 2.31 -19.57
C THR A 162 -21.51 1.81 -20.67
N ASN A 163 -21.12 0.73 -21.32
CA ASN A 163 -22.01 -0.16 -21.99
C ASN A 163 -22.47 -1.15 -20.92
N VAL A 164 -23.65 -0.87 -20.39
CA VAL A 164 -24.42 -1.76 -19.51
C VAL A 164 -24.65 -3.07 -20.25
N GLN A 165 -23.67 -3.96 -20.25
CA GLN A 165 -23.86 -5.36 -20.58
C GLN A 165 -23.08 -6.21 -19.57
N ASN A 166 -23.85 -6.73 -18.60
CA ASN A 166 -23.46 -7.79 -17.68
C ASN A 166 -22.20 -7.53 -16.83
N VAL A 167 -22.23 -6.51 -15.99
CA VAL A 167 -21.63 -6.62 -14.68
C VAL A 167 -22.31 -7.85 -14.04
N LYS A 168 -21.58 -8.96 -13.85
CA LYS A 168 -21.97 -9.95 -12.85
C LYS A 168 -22.19 -9.15 -11.58
N SER A 169 -23.46 -8.90 -11.28
CA SER A 169 -23.85 -7.98 -10.22
C SER A 169 -23.11 -8.40 -8.96
N LEU A 170 -22.22 -7.54 -8.47
CA LEU A 170 -21.72 -7.69 -7.12
C LEU A 170 -22.96 -7.93 -6.26
N LYS A 171 -22.98 -9.03 -5.52
CA LYS A 171 -24.12 -9.31 -4.64
C LYS A 171 -24.37 -8.08 -3.77
N PRO A 172 -25.62 -7.65 -3.61
CA PRO A 172 -25.94 -6.54 -2.73
C PRO A 172 -25.22 -6.69 -1.39
N GLY A 173 -24.55 -5.64 -0.94
CA GLY A 173 -23.80 -5.78 0.30
C GLY A 173 -22.89 -4.61 0.60
N VAL A 174 -22.05 -4.80 1.61
CA VAL A 174 -21.04 -3.85 2.05
C VAL A 174 -19.66 -4.51 2.07
N TYR A 175 -18.63 -3.75 1.71
CA TYR A 175 -17.24 -4.20 1.62
C TYR A 175 -16.34 -3.27 2.44
N ALA A 176 -15.45 -3.85 3.25
CA ALA A 176 -14.53 -3.13 4.11
C ALA A 176 -13.12 -3.12 3.53
N PHE A 177 -12.47 -1.94 3.46
CA PHE A 177 -11.07 -1.79 3.08
C PHE A 177 -10.41 -0.57 3.75
N PRO A 178 -9.10 -0.63 4.07
CA PRO A 178 -8.28 -1.84 4.04
C PRO A 178 -8.81 -2.90 5.01
N ASN A 179 -8.54 -4.17 4.71
CA ASN A 179 -8.80 -5.28 5.61
C ASN A 179 -7.67 -6.29 5.44
N PRO A 180 -6.69 -6.36 6.38
CA PRO A 180 -6.71 -5.79 7.75
C PRO A 180 -6.69 -4.26 7.83
N ALA A 181 -7.31 -3.72 8.90
CA ALA A 181 -7.41 -2.29 9.19
C ALA A 181 -6.69 -1.94 10.51
N ILE A 182 -6.14 -0.73 10.60
CA ILE A 182 -5.40 -0.26 11.79
C ILE A 182 -6.23 0.74 12.61
N VAL A 183 -6.49 1.93 12.09
CA VAL A 183 -7.19 3.02 12.78
C VAL A 183 -8.54 3.29 12.14
N ASN A 184 -8.58 3.22 10.80
CA ASN A 184 -9.77 3.52 10.04
C ASN A 184 -10.05 2.39 9.05
N VAL A 185 -11.33 2.18 8.78
CA VAL A 185 -11.82 1.31 7.71
C VAL A 185 -12.83 2.09 6.86
N ARG A 186 -12.82 1.84 5.56
CA ARG A 186 -13.83 2.37 4.64
C ARG A 186 -14.80 1.25 4.31
N PHE A 187 -16.08 1.55 4.38
CA PHE A 187 -17.15 0.66 3.98
C PHE A 187 -17.75 1.16 2.68
N GLU A 188 -17.66 0.34 1.64
CA GLU A 188 -18.29 0.58 0.34
C GLU A 188 -19.60 -0.18 0.28
N PHE A 189 -20.69 0.55 0.11
CA PHE A 189 -22.04 0.00 -0.08
C PHE A 189 -22.27 -0.15 -1.57
N SER A 190 -22.55 -1.37 -2.00
CA SER A 190 -22.66 -1.71 -3.42
C SER A 190 -23.95 -2.43 -3.74
N ASN A 191 -24.58 -2.04 -4.84
CA ASN A 191 -25.73 -2.69 -5.43
C ASN A 191 -26.92 -2.87 -4.45
N LEU A 192 -27.14 -1.85 -3.60
CA LEU A 192 -28.22 -1.82 -2.64
C LEU A 192 -29.39 -1.01 -3.20
N PRO A 193 -30.66 -1.48 -3.04
CA PRO A 193 -31.82 -0.64 -3.28
C PRO A 193 -31.80 0.63 -2.41
N ARG A 194 -32.41 1.68 -2.90
CA ARG A 194 -32.60 2.90 -2.10
C ARG A 194 -33.35 2.57 -0.82
N GLY A 195 -32.82 2.98 0.33
CA GLY A 195 -33.45 2.71 1.62
C GLY A 195 -32.54 2.93 2.83
N ASN A 196 -33.09 2.60 4.00
CA ASN A 196 -32.38 2.67 5.27
C ASN A 196 -31.72 1.33 5.58
N TYR A 197 -30.47 1.42 6.05
CA TYR A 197 -29.64 0.26 6.38
C TYR A 197 -28.93 0.47 7.70
N LYS A 198 -28.76 -0.60 8.47
CA LYS A 198 -27.90 -0.64 9.65
C LYS A 198 -26.63 -1.41 9.32
N LEU A 199 -25.47 -0.75 9.45
CA LEU A 199 -24.17 -1.40 9.48
C LEU A 199 -23.77 -1.60 10.92
N ALA A 200 -23.43 -2.83 11.31
CA ALA A 200 -23.00 -3.16 12.66
C ALA A 200 -21.71 -3.99 12.62
N ILE A 201 -20.85 -3.80 13.62
CA ILE A 201 -19.62 -4.58 13.84
C ILE A 201 -19.81 -5.37 15.13
N PHE A 202 -19.51 -6.66 15.07
CA PHE A 202 -19.64 -7.60 16.18
C PHE A 202 -18.25 -8.21 16.49
N ASN A 203 -18.00 -8.46 17.77
CA ASN A 203 -16.86 -9.28 18.16
C ASN A 203 -17.12 -10.77 17.86
N ILE A 204 -16.13 -11.63 18.08
CA ILE A 204 -16.24 -13.08 17.83
C ILE A 204 -17.28 -13.78 18.73
N LEU A 205 -17.74 -13.15 19.81
CA LEU A 205 -18.78 -13.64 20.70
C LEU A 205 -20.19 -13.18 20.25
N GLY A 206 -20.29 -12.45 19.13
CA GLY A 206 -21.54 -11.94 18.62
C GLY A 206 -22.05 -10.67 19.31
N VAL A 207 -21.25 -10.04 20.18
CA VAL A 207 -21.63 -8.79 20.83
C VAL A 207 -21.40 -7.62 19.86
N GLU A 208 -22.42 -6.79 19.67
CA GLU A 208 -22.32 -5.57 18.87
C GLU A 208 -21.39 -4.57 19.58
N VAL A 209 -20.30 -4.17 18.90
CA VAL A 209 -19.29 -3.24 19.43
C VAL A 209 -19.36 -1.88 18.77
N TRP A 210 -20.02 -1.79 17.63
CA TRP A 210 -20.25 -0.56 16.90
C TRP A 210 -21.42 -0.73 15.93
N SER A 211 -22.26 0.30 15.75
CA SER A 211 -23.25 0.33 14.69
C SER A 211 -23.62 1.76 14.28
N LYS A 212 -24.10 1.89 13.05
CA LYS A 212 -24.62 3.15 12.50
C LYS A 212 -25.66 2.89 11.43
N HIS A 213 -26.67 3.76 11.37
CA HIS A 213 -27.71 3.73 10.34
C HIS A 213 -27.30 4.67 9.19
N TYR A 214 -27.61 4.23 7.98
CA TYR A 214 -27.32 4.95 6.75
C TYR A 214 -28.54 4.92 5.83
N PHE A 215 -28.85 6.07 5.26
CA PHE A 215 -29.71 6.12 4.10
C PHE A 215 -28.83 5.98 2.85
N ILE A 216 -29.08 4.94 2.06
CA ILE A 216 -28.32 4.63 0.85
C ILE A 216 -29.19 4.95 -0.37
N ASP A 217 -28.60 5.70 -1.31
CA ASP A 217 -29.17 6.02 -2.60
C ASP A 217 -28.04 5.94 -3.64
N GLY A 218 -27.86 4.75 -4.22
CA GLY A 218 -26.73 4.44 -5.11
C GLY A 218 -25.49 3.91 -4.38
N GLN A 219 -24.31 4.18 -4.95
CA GLN A 219 -23.02 3.81 -4.33
C GLN A 219 -22.66 4.81 -3.25
N ARG A 220 -22.17 4.30 -2.13
CA ARG A 220 -21.72 5.13 -1.00
C ARG A 220 -20.45 4.56 -0.39
N LEU A 221 -19.55 5.45 -0.01
CA LEU A 221 -18.31 5.15 0.69
C LEU A 221 -18.31 5.88 2.03
N GLU A 222 -18.19 5.13 3.13
CA GLU A 222 -18.15 5.68 4.49
C GLU A 222 -16.86 5.32 5.20
N LYS A 223 -16.19 6.31 5.77
CA LYS A 223 -15.01 6.12 6.61
C LYS A 223 -15.45 5.99 8.06
N VAL A 224 -15.04 4.90 8.70
CA VAL A 224 -15.33 4.61 10.11
C VAL A 224 -14.01 4.55 10.88
N ASP A 225 -13.94 5.29 11.97
CA ASP A 225 -12.86 5.19 12.95
C ASP A 225 -13.09 3.97 13.82
N ILE A 226 -12.12 3.06 13.83
CA ILE A 226 -12.11 1.83 14.62
C ILE A 226 -11.02 1.85 15.70
N SER A 227 -10.49 3.03 16.04
CA SER A 227 -9.43 3.19 17.05
C SER A 227 -9.83 2.65 18.44
N SER A 228 -11.11 2.63 18.76
CA SER A 228 -11.64 2.05 19.99
C SER A 228 -11.69 0.51 20.01
N LEU A 229 -11.62 -0.15 18.86
CA LEU A 229 -11.65 -1.61 18.76
C LEU A 229 -10.26 -2.19 19.11
N ARG A 230 -10.20 -3.23 19.91
CA ARG A 230 -8.96 -3.97 20.21
C ARG A 230 -8.50 -4.76 18.98
N LYS A 231 -7.21 -5.09 18.91
CA LYS A 231 -6.70 -6.02 17.88
C LYS A 231 -7.47 -7.35 17.92
N GLY A 232 -7.86 -7.86 16.76
CA GLY A 232 -8.61 -9.11 16.67
C GLY A 232 -9.45 -9.22 15.42
N THR A 233 -10.21 -10.30 15.36
CA THR A 233 -11.16 -10.57 14.30
C THR A 233 -12.57 -10.14 14.74
N TYR A 234 -13.26 -9.46 13.83
CA TYR A 234 -14.63 -9.00 13.99
C TYR A 234 -15.47 -9.47 12.80
N LEU A 235 -16.78 -9.45 12.96
CA LEU A 235 -17.74 -9.60 11.87
C LEU A 235 -18.45 -8.26 11.67
N TYR A 236 -18.62 -7.83 10.45
CA TYR A 236 -19.49 -6.70 10.13
C TYR A 236 -20.68 -7.19 9.31
N SER A 237 -21.85 -6.67 9.65
CA SER A 237 -23.13 -7.10 9.07
C SER A 237 -23.92 -5.88 8.60
N LEU A 238 -24.52 -6.01 7.42
CA LEU A 238 -25.45 -5.04 6.86
C LEU A 238 -26.87 -5.59 6.94
N GLN A 239 -27.78 -4.82 7.54
CA GLN A 239 -29.20 -5.15 7.66
C GLN A 239 -30.04 -4.08 6.96
N ASN A 240 -31.14 -4.49 6.36
CA ASN A 240 -32.14 -3.56 5.84
C ASN A 240 -33.07 -3.05 6.95
N GLU A 241 -33.99 -2.16 6.60
CA GLU A 241 -34.97 -1.58 7.52
C GLU A 241 -35.87 -2.62 8.21
N ALA A 242 -36.13 -3.73 7.55
CA ALA A 242 -36.91 -4.86 8.13
C ALA A 242 -36.07 -5.76 9.06
N GLY A 243 -34.80 -5.40 9.35
CA GLY A 243 -33.87 -6.18 10.18
C GLY A 243 -33.28 -7.41 9.50
N LYS A 244 -33.56 -7.62 8.21
CA LYS A 244 -33.02 -8.76 7.45
C LYS A 244 -31.55 -8.49 7.13
N THR A 245 -30.67 -9.44 7.48
CA THR A 245 -29.27 -9.40 7.13
C THR A 245 -29.08 -9.62 5.62
N ILE A 246 -28.40 -8.68 4.97
CA ILE A 246 -28.07 -8.71 3.55
C ILE A 246 -26.69 -9.33 3.33
N SER A 247 -25.72 -8.95 4.14
CA SER A 247 -24.36 -9.50 4.07
C SER A 247 -23.68 -9.48 5.44
N THR A 248 -22.85 -10.50 5.70
CA THR A 248 -21.95 -10.55 6.84
C THR A 248 -20.57 -10.96 6.36
N LYS A 249 -19.53 -10.24 6.79
CA LYS A 249 -18.13 -10.48 6.39
C LYS A 249 -17.18 -10.25 7.56
N ARG A 250 -15.95 -10.71 7.40
CA ARG A 250 -14.91 -10.59 8.40
C ARG A 250 -14.13 -9.27 8.25
N LEU A 251 -13.87 -8.61 9.37
CA LEU A 251 -12.97 -7.49 9.52
C LEU A 251 -11.83 -7.90 10.46
N VAL A 252 -10.59 -7.71 10.04
CA VAL A 252 -9.41 -7.95 10.87
C VAL A 252 -8.86 -6.60 11.30
N VAL A 253 -8.74 -6.39 12.61
CA VAL A 253 -8.14 -5.19 13.21
C VAL A 253 -6.75 -5.57 13.69
N VAL A 254 -5.73 -4.88 13.16
CA VAL A 254 -4.35 -5.03 13.59
C VAL A 254 -3.92 -3.76 14.33
N ARG A 255 -3.02 -3.92 15.28
CA ARG A 255 -2.40 -2.82 16.01
C ARG A 255 -0.88 -3.02 15.95
N PRO A 256 -0.13 -1.95 15.75
CA PRO A 256 1.32 -2.00 15.91
C PRO A 256 1.72 -2.42 17.31
#